data_3bb86aad2a2a6e1afd500b97657d223c
#
_entry.id   3bb86aad2a2a6e1afd500b97657d223c
#
_cell.length_a   1.000
_cell.length_b   1.000
_cell.length_c   1.000
_cell.angle_alpha   90.00
_cell.angle_beta   90.00
_cell.angle_gamma   90.00
#
_symmetry.space_group_name_H-M   'P 1'
#
loop_
_entity.id
_entity.type
_entity.pdbx_description
1 polymer ?
#
loop_
_entity_poly.entity_id
_entity_poly.type
_entity_poly.pdbx_seq_one_letter_code
_entity_poly.pdbx_strand_id
1 'polypeptide(L)'
;MAEAETNPVLQVIPSDSPLKENKKYPPELLQFNGLGWRAYYHCHPASRAGDHRFKGEHGHFHIFVRIKDEPEKWSHFVALAMNNMGQPIGFFTVNQWVTGEEWESAKKLIKYLDDIPFSEQKEVVEMWLLSLLIINRDLIAAVLVERDNIITVKKGQVPDADIKKDKGLYLLSEVPLDYKKILI
;
A
#
# COMPACT_ATOMS: atom_id res chain seq x y z
N MET A 1 1.44 -34.87 7.96
CA MET A 1 0.46 -33.77 7.78
C MET A 1 1.15 -32.74 6.91
N ALA A 2 0.61 -32.45 5.74
CA ALA A 2 1.15 -31.34 4.93
C ALA A 2 0.97 -30.06 5.74
N GLU A 3 2.06 -29.30 5.93
CA GLU A 3 1.96 -27.94 6.44
C GLU A 3 1.03 -27.19 5.49
N ALA A 4 -0.03 -26.59 6.02
CA ALA A 4 -0.92 -25.78 5.22
C ALA A 4 -0.10 -24.64 4.62
N GLU A 5 0.02 -24.61 3.30
CA GLU A 5 0.65 -23.49 2.61
C GLU A 5 -0.10 -22.21 3.01
N THR A 6 0.52 -21.39 3.82
CA THR A 6 -0.05 -20.10 4.24
C THR A 6 0.64 -18.97 3.48
N ASN A 7 -0.10 -17.93 3.15
CA ASN A 7 0.44 -16.75 2.54
C ASN A 7 0.03 -15.50 3.36
N PRO A 8 0.70 -14.35 3.17
CA PRO A 8 0.43 -13.15 3.97
C PRO A 8 -1.02 -12.65 3.92
N VAL A 9 -1.72 -12.86 2.80
CA VAL A 9 -3.13 -12.47 2.67
C VAL A 9 -4.01 -13.33 3.55
N LEU A 10 -3.78 -14.66 3.56
CA LEU A 10 -4.56 -15.59 4.40
C LEU A 10 -4.35 -15.35 5.91
N GLN A 11 -3.20 -14.81 6.30
CA GLN A 11 -2.92 -14.50 7.71
C GLN A 11 -3.69 -13.29 8.24
N VAL A 12 -4.15 -12.39 7.36
CA VAL A 12 -4.92 -11.21 7.78
C VAL A 12 -6.43 -11.38 7.64
N ILE A 13 -6.87 -12.44 6.94
CA ILE A 13 -8.29 -12.78 6.77
C ILE A 13 -8.68 -13.73 7.92
N PRO A 14 -9.76 -13.45 8.67
CA PRO A 14 -10.25 -14.39 9.68
C PRO A 14 -10.59 -15.75 9.08
N SER A 15 -10.13 -16.82 9.71
CA SER A 15 -10.28 -18.21 9.22
C SER A 15 -11.73 -18.71 9.16
N ASP A 16 -12.61 -18.07 9.93
CA ASP A 16 -14.02 -18.41 10.08
C ASP A 16 -14.97 -17.58 9.20
N SER A 17 -14.42 -16.62 8.44
CA SER A 17 -15.21 -15.70 7.63
C SER A 17 -14.77 -15.72 6.17
N PRO A 18 -15.73 -15.80 5.22
CA PRO A 18 -15.40 -15.65 3.82
C PRO A 18 -14.88 -14.24 3.55
N LEU A 19 -13.89 -14.13 2.67
CA LEU A 19 -13.40 -12.84 2.19
C LEU A 19 -14.57 -12.07 1.54
N LYS A 20 -14.83 -10.87 2.04
CA LYS A 20 -15.85 -9.97 1.49
C LYS A 20 -15.17 -8.82 0.77
N GLU A 21 -15.61 -8.60 -0.46
CA GLU A 21 -15.14 -7.51 -1.29
C GLU A 21 -15.36 -6.13 -0.63
N ASN A 22 -14.43 -5.22 -0.83
CA ASN A 22 -14.43 -3.87 -0.26
C ASN A 22 -14.41 -3.80 1.29
N LYS A 23 -14.16 -4.91 1.97
CA LYS A 23 -13.90 -4.93 3.42
C LYS A 23 -12.41 -4.82 3.69
N LYS A 24 -12.08 -4.19 4.82
CA LYS A 24 -10.68 -4.09 5.31
C LYS A 24 -10.35 -5.31 6.17
N TYR A 25 -9.16 -5.86 5.98
CA TYR A 25 -8.66 -7.01 6.72
C TYR A 25 -7.23 -6.74 7.25
N PRO A 26 -6.95 -6.96 8.54
CA PRO A 26 -7.96 -7.20 9.58
C PRO A 26 -8.84 -5.95 9.79
N PRO A 27 -10.04 -6.07 10.37
CA PRO A 27 -10.94 -4.91 10.61
C PRO A 27 -10.30 -3.79 11.45
N GLU A 28 -9.49 -4.15 12.45
CA GLU A 28 -8.77 -3.26 13.34
C GLU A 28 -7.49 -2.67 12.72
N LEU A 29 -7.15 -3.06 11.51
CA LEU A 29 -5.90 -2.81 10.78
C LEU A 29 -4.68 -3.45 11.47
N LEU A 30 -3.69 -3.83 10.67
CA LEU A 30 -2.36 -4.17 11.18
C LEU A 30 -1.73 -2.91 11.79
N GLN A 31 -1.30 -3.00 13.04
CA GLN A 31 -0.62 -1.91 13.76
C GLN A 31 0.82 -2.34 14.02
N PHE A 32 1.77 -1.82 13.29
CA PHE A 32 3.18 -2.23 13.40
C PHE A 32 3.78 -1.69 14.69
N ASN A 33 3.52 -2.38 15.77
CA ASN A 33 4.01 -2.24 17.15
C ASN A 33 4.85 -0.97 17.47
N GLY A 34 4.18 0.19 17.57
CA GLY A 34 4.85 1.44 17.95
C GLY A 34 5.66 2.14 16.86
N LEU A 35 5.88 1.52 15.70
CA LEU A 35 6.69 2.08 14.62
C LEU A 35 6.03 3.24 13.86
N GLY A 36 4.74 3.50 14.12
CA GLY A 36 4.01 4.50 13.37
C GLY A 36 3.65 4.06 11.94
N TRP A 37 3.55 2.75 11.71
CA TRP A 37 3.05 2.16 10.48
C TRP A 37 1.74 1.43 10.75
N ARG A 38 0.86 1.37 9.76
CA ARG A 38 -0.34 0.53 9.76
C ARG A 38 -0.69 0.08 8.35
N ALA A 39 -1.43 -1.01 8.21
CA ALA A 39 -1.88 -1.52 6.93
C ALA A 39 -3.22 -2.24 7.03
N TYR A 40 -3.90 -2.36 5.91
CA TYR A 40 -5.00 -3.29 5.73
C TYR A 40 -5.00 -3.85 4.32
N TYR A 41 -5.49 -5.06 4.18
CA TYR A 41 -5.78 -5.69 2.90
C TYR A 41 -7.25 -5.49 2.52
N HIS A 42 -7.54 -5.31 1.24
CA HIS A 42 -8.87 -5.46 0.69
C HIS A 42 -8.83 -5.94 -0.76
N CYS A 43 -9.93 -6.50 -1.23
CA CYS A 43 -10.10 -6.90 -2.62
C CYS A 43 -11.30 -6.22 -3.25
N HIS A 44 -11.30 -6.16 -4.57
CA HIS A 44 -12.41 -5.65 -5.37
C HIS A 44 -13.11 -6.78 -6.11
N PRO A 45 -14.41 -6.60 -6.49
CA PRO A 45 -15.11 -7.56 -7.34
C PRO A 45 -14.37 -7.77 -8.66
N ALA A 46 -14.29 -9.01 -9.13
CA ALA A 46 -13.74 -9.33 -10.45
C ALA A 46 -14.47 -8.61 -11.60
N SER A 47 -15.76 -8.25 -11.38
CA SER A 47 -16.56 -7.44 -12.30
C SER A 47 -16.07 -5.99 -12.45
N ARG A 48 -15.27 -5.49 -11.50
CA ARG A 48 -14.66 -4.15 -11.53
C ARG A 48 -13.22 -4.20 -12.02
N ALA A 49 -13.00 -4.75 -13.22
CA ALA A 49 -11.66 -4.88 -13.81
C ALA A 49 -10.89 -3.54 -13.85
N GLY A 50 -11.60 -2.40 -13.92
CA GLY A 50 -10.98 -1.06 -13.85
C GLY A 50 -10.42 -0.67 -12.48
N ASP A 51 -10.81 -1.38 -11.42
CA ASP A 51 -10.28 -1.15 -10.06
C ASP A 51 -8.99 -1.96 -9.80
N HIS A 52 -8.66 -2.91 -10.68
CA HIS A 52 -7.43 -3.69 -10.63
C HIS A 52 -6.31 -2.92 -11.36
N ARG A 53 -5.16 -2.79 -10.73
CA ARG A 53 -4.01 -2.06 -11.29
C ARG A 53 -3.14 -2.94 -12.16
N PHE A 54 -3.02 -4.22 -11.77
CA PHE A 54 -2.18 -5.17 -12.44
C PHE A 54 -2.99 -6.38 -12.93
N LYS A 55 -2.58 -6.94 -14.07
CA LYS A 55 -3.19 -8.19 -14.57
C LYS A 55 -3.02 -9.29 -13.53
N GLY A 56 -4.14 -9.91 -13.13
CA GLY A 56 -4.15 -10.96 -12.12
C GLY A 56 -4.16 -10.45 -10.67
N GLU A 57 -4.37 -9.16 -10.45
CA GLU A 57 -4.58 -8.62 -9.12
C GLU A 57 -5.84 -9.21 -8.50
N HIS A 58 -5.70 -9.76 -7.28
CA HIS A 58 -6.81 -10.22 -6.44
C HIS A 58 -7.26 -9.12 -5.47
N GLY A 59 -6.30 -8.35 -4.95
CA GLY A 59 -6.51 -7.26 -4.03
C GLY A 59 -5.17 -6.65 -3.64
N HIS A 60 -5.18 -5.76 -2.67
CA HIS A 60 -3.96 -5.06 -2.27
C HIS A 60 -3.94 -4.66 -0.80
N PHE A 61 -2.72 -4.53 -0.26
CA PHE A 61 -2.50 -3.86 1.00
C PHE A 61 -2.39 -2.35 0.76
N HIS A 62 -3.15 -1.55 1.50
CA HIS A 62 -2.84 -0.13 1.69
C HIS A 62 -1.96 0.03 2.93
N ILE A 63 -0.84 0.71 2.78
CA ILE A 63 0.15 0.93 3.82
C ILE A 63 0.21 2.43 4.13
N PHE A 64 0.26 2.76 5.41
CA PHE A 64 0.21 4.13 5.91
C PHE A 64 1.33 4.38 6.89
N VAL A 65 1.79 5.63 6.97
CA VAL A 65 2.71 6.12 7.98
C VAL A 65 2.07 7.21 8.84
N ARG A 66 2.40 7.23 10.10
CA ARG A 66 2.05 8.30 11.03
C ARG A 66 2.93 9.51 10.75
N ILE A 67 2.34 10.69 10.71
CA ILE A 67 3.09 11.93 10.49
C ILE A 67 3.85 12.28 11.77
N LYS A 68 5.20 12.42 11.67
CA LYS A 68 6.08 12.59 12.83
C LYS A 68 5.68 13.78 13.73
N ASP A 69 5.33 14.90 13.12
CA ASP A 69 5.00 16.13 13.85
C ASP A 69 3.51 16.23 14.22
N GLU A 70 2.69 15.30 13.76
CA GLU A 70 1.23 15.26 13.96
C GLU A 70 0.78 13.82 14.26
N PRO A 71 1.00 13.30 15.49
CA PRO A 71 0.88 11.86 15.81
C PRO A 71 -0.54 11.29 15.65
N GLU A 72 -1.57 12.13 15.59
CA GLU A 72 -2.95 11.70 15.32
C GLU A 72 -3.24 11.55 13.82
N LYS A 73 -2.34 12.05 12.95
CA LYS A 73 -2.53 12.06 11.51
C LYS A 73 -1.71 10.97 10.83
N TRP A 74 -2.29 10.45 9.77
CA TRP A 74 -1.69 9.41 8.93
C TRP A 74 -1.61 9.87 7.48
N SER A 75 -0.63 9.38 6.76
CA SER A 75 -0.52 9.57 5.31
C SER A 75 -0.49 8.22 4.62
N HIS A 76 -1.20 8.10 3.51
CA HIS A 76 -1.07 6.94 2.63
C HIS A 76 0.34 6.90 2.07
N PHE A 77 1.02 5.79 2.28
CA PHE A 77 2.40 5.59 1.85
C PHE A 77 2.42 4.99 0.44
N VAL A 78 2.01 3.75 0.31
CA VAL A 78 1.95 3.01 -0.95
C VAL A 78 0.93 1.88 -0.82
N ALA A 79 0.40 1.39 -1.94
CA ALA A 79 -0.35 0.15 -1.98
C ALA A 79 0.50 -0.96 -2.62
N LEU A 80 0.36 -2.19 -2.10
CA LEU A 80 1.02 -3.40 -2.59
C LEU A 80 -0.01 -4.33 -3.18
N ALA A 81 -0.03 -4.47 -4.51
CA ALA A 81 -0.93 -5.37 -5.22
C ALA A 81 -0.51 -6.83 -5.06
N MET A 82 -1.50 -7.69 -4.86
CA MET A 82 -1.34 -9.12 -4.64
C MET A 82 -2.13 -9.92 -5.67
N ASN A 83 -1.57 -11.03 -6.17
CA ASN A 83 -2.32 -11.97 -7.00
C ASN A 83 -3.13 -12.96 -6.14
N ASN A 84 -3.88 -13.86 -6.79
CA ASN A 84 -4.70 -14.88 -6.12
C ASN A 84 -3.91 -15.97 -5.40
N MET A 85 -2.60 -16.05 -5.61
CA MET A 85 -1.68 -16.93 -4.88
C MET A 85 -1.06 -16.27 -3.65
N GLY A 86 -1.42 -15.00 -3.37
CA GLY A 86 -0.83 -14.23 -2.28
C GLY A 86 0.59 -13.75 -2.57
N GLN A 87 0.97 -13.62 -3.83
CA GLN A 87 2.27 -13.10 -4.24
C GLN A 87 2.17 -11.61 -4.58
N PRO A 88 3.15 -10.79 -4.20
CA PRO A 88 3.19 -9.38 -4.56
C PRO A 88 3.50 -9.20 -6.05
N ILE A 89 2.76 -8.33 -6.73
CA ILE A 89 2.86 -8.12 -8.18
C ILE A 89 3.11 -6.67 -8.60
N GLY A 90 3.05 -5.73 -7.67
CA GLY A 90 3.37 -4.33 -7.97
C GLY A 90 3.08 -3.38 -6.83
N PHE A 91 3.69 -2.20 -6.91
CA PHE A 91 3.38 -1.07 -6.03
C PHE A 91 2.63 0.00 -6.81
N PHE A 92 1.72 0.70 -6.13
CA PHE A 92 1.03 1.84 -6.70
C PHE A 92 0.66 2.88 -5.64
N THR A 93 0.35 4.09 -6.09
CA THR A 93 -0.16 5.16 -5.24
C THR A 93 -1.53 5.62 -5.72
N VAL A 94 -2.32 6.09 -4.79
CA VAL A 94 -3.66 6.61 -5.06
C VAL A 94 -3.76 8.08 -4.66
N ASN A 95 -4.74 8.77 -5.23
CA ASN A 95 -5.03 10.15 -4.86
C ASN A 95 -5.56 10.25 -3.42
N GLN A 96 -5.40 11.40 -2.79
CA GLN A 96 -5.74 11.63 -1.38
C GLN A 96 -7.20 11.28 -1.05
N TRP A 97 -8.13 11.62 -1.92
CA TRP A 97 -9.55 11.36 -1.69
C TRP A 97 -9.92 9.87 -1.55
N VAL A 98 -9.06 8.96 -2.07
CA VAL A 98 -9.32 7.51 -2.05
C VAL A 98 -9.24 6.94 -0.63
N THR A 99 -8.25 7.37 0.13
CA THR A 99 -8.03 6.90 1.51
C THR A 99 -8.49 7.91 2.56
N GLY A 100 -8.58 9.19 2.18
CA GLY A 100 -9.00 10.29 3.06
C GLY A 100 -7.94 10.73 4.06
N GLU A 101 -6.73 10.18 3.99
CA GLU A 101 -5.63 10.52 4.89
C GLU A 101 -4.93 11.82 4.48
N GLU A 102 -4.06 12.35 5.34
CA GLU A 102 -3.29 13.56 5.04
C GLU A 102 -2.26 13.31 3.92
N TRP A 103 -1.95 14.39 3.21
CA TRP A 103 -0.97 14.33 2.12
C TRP A 103 0.41 14.72 2.61
N GLU A 104 1.35 13.78 2.58
CA GLU A 104 2.76 14.05 2.75
C GLU A 104 3.50 13.97 1.41
N SER A 105 4.52 14.85 1.23
CA SER A 105 5.34 14.85 0.02
C SER A 105 6.20 13.58 -0.10
N ALA A 106 6.52 13.19 -1.34
CA ALA A 106 7.41 12.07 -1.62
C ALA A 106 8.74 12.20 -0.86
N LYS A 107 9.32 13.40 -0.83
CA LYS A 107 10.57 13.70 -0.09
C LYS A 107 10.48 13.34 1.39
N LYS A 108 9.35 13.62 2.03
CA LYS A 108 9.14 13.26 3.45
C LYS A 108 8.86 11.76 3.60
N LEU A 109 8.00 11.18 2.74
CA LEU A 109 7.66 9.77 2.80
C LEU A 109 8.88 8.86 2.61
N ILE A 110 9.77 9.18 1.67
CA ILE A 110 10.97 8.37 1.42
C ILE A 110 11.86 8.28 2.67
N LYS A 111 11.92 9.31 3.50
CA LYS A 111 12.70 9.28 4.75
C LYS A 111 12.18 8.24 5.76
N TYR A 112 10.89 7.90 5.73
CA TYR A 112 10.37 6.86 6.60
C TYR A 112 10.92 5.47 6.27
N LEU A 113 11.33 5.22 5.00
CA LEU A 113 12.01 3.96 4.62
C LEU A 113 13.38 3.83 5.26
N ASP A 114 14.08 4.95 5.46
CA ASP A 114 15.42 4.97 6.07
C ASP A 114 15.37 4.70 7.57
N ASP A 115 14.22 4.92 8.19
CA ASP A 115 14.00 4.84 9.64
C ASP A 115 13.21 3.57 10.06
N ILE A 116 13.03 2.57 9.20
CA ILE A 116 12.30 1.33 9.54
C ILE A 116 13.12 0.49 10.54
N PRO A 117 12.71 0.37 11.81
CA PRO A 117 13.40 -0.45 12.80
C PRO A 117 12.97 -1.92 12.65
N PHE A 118 13.71 -2.67 11.86
CA PHE A 118 13.40 -4.06 11.53
C PHE A 118 13.44 -5.02 12.74
N SER A 119 14.22 -4.70 13.77
CA SER A 119 14.50 -5.62 14.88
C SER A 119 13.35 -5.78 15.90
N GLU A 120 12.34 -4.93 15.88
CA GLU A 120 11.29 -4.89 16.92
C GLU A 120 10.00 -5.60 16.53
N GLN A 121 9.86 -6.06 15.28
CA GLN A 121 8.63 -6.70 14.80
C GLN A 121 8.56 -8.15 15.25
N LYS A 122 7.38 -8.56 15.72
CA LYS A 122 7.08 -9.92 16.16
C LYS A 122 6.11 -10.65 15.22
N GLU A 123 5.25 -9.93 14.56
CA GLU A 123 4.23 -10.50 13.68
C GLU A 123 4.79 -10.78 12.28
N VAL A 124 4.57 -11.99 11.80
CA VAL A 124 5.15 -12.47 10.52
C VAL A 124 4.73 -11.60 9.33
N VAL A 125 3.47 -11.19 9.27
CA VAL A 125 2.95 -10.36 8.17
C VAL A 125 3.55 -8.96 8.20
N GLU A 126 3.73 -8.39 9.40
CA GLU A 126 4.35 -7.08 9.58
C GLU A 126 5.82 -7.11 9.14
N MET A 127 6.57 -8.12 9.59
CA MET A 127 7.97 -8.32 9.17
C MET A 127 8.06 -8.50 7.65
N TRP A 128 7.18 -9.27 7.05
CA TRP A 128 7.14 -9.50 5.62
C TRP A 128 6.86 -8.20 4.84
N LEU A 129 5.85 -7.41 5.24
CA LEU A 129 5.54 -6.13 4.61
C LEU A 129 6.72 -5.17 4.72
N LEU A 130 7.31 -5.00 5.91
CA LEU A 130 8.46 -4.10 6.09
C LEU A 130 9.67 -4.56 5.28
N SER A 131 9.93 -5.86 5.20
CA SER A 131 11.01 -6.41 4.37
C SER A 131 10.82 -6.05 2.90
N LEU A 132 9.59 -6.19 2.38
CA LEU A 132 9.28 -5.81 1.00
C LEU A 132 9.49 -4.31 0.76
N LEU A 133 9.12 -3.45 1.71
CA LEU A 133 9.36 -2.01 1.59
C LEU A 133 10.85 -1.69 1.54
N ILE A 134 11.66 -2.32 2.40
CA ILE A 134 13.13 -2.12 2.45
C ILE A 134 13.80 -2.61 1.16
N ILE A 135 13.50 -3.85 0.74
CA ILE A 135 14.12 -4.46 -0.45
C ILE A 135 13.76 -3.68 -1.73
N ASN A 136 12.55 -3.11 -1.80
CA ASN A 136 12.07 -2.38 -2.96
C ASN A 136 12.11 -0.85 -2.78
N ARG A 137 12.97 -0.35 -1.89
CA ARG A 137 13.09 1.06 -1.53
C ARG A 137 13.15 1.99 -2.76
N ASP A 138 13.99 1.67 -3.73
CA ASP A 138 14.21 2.53 -4.90
C ASP A 138 13.00 2.54 -5.83
N LEU A 139 12.32 1.41 -6.00
CA LEU A 139 11.06 1.33 -6.76
C LEU A 139 9.96 2.16 -6.08
N ILE A 140 9.84 2.06 -4.76
CA ILE A 140 8.86 2.80 -3.98
C ILE A 140 9.18 4.29 -4.02
N ALA A 141 10.45 4.67 -3.90
CA ALA A 141 10.86 6.07 -4.02
C ALA A 141 10.49 6.65 -5.40
N ALA A 142 10.73 5.90 -6.49
CA ALA A 142 10.36 6.32 -7.84
C ALA A 142 8.84 6.51 -8.00
N VAL A 143 8.04 5.58 -7.47
CA VAL A 143 6.56 5.66 -7.50
C VAL A 143 6.06 6.88 -6.71
N LEU A 144 6.65 7.17 -5.54
CA LEU A 144 6.28 8.33 -4.74
C LEU A 144 6.64 9.66 -5.43
N VAL A 145 7.80 9.73 -6.05
CA VAL A 145 8.22 10.92 -6.82
C VAL A 145 7.30 11.14 -8.01
N GLU A 146 6.98 10.09 -8.77
CA GLU A 146 6.06 10.19 -9.91
C GLU A 146 4.66 10.62 -9.47
N ARG A 147 4.15 10.13 -8.34
CA ARG A 147 2.91 10.59 -7.72
C ARG A 147 2.89 12.12 -7.55
N ASP A 148 3.93 12.68 -6.97
CA ASP A 148 4.01 14.13 -6.71
C ASP A 148 4.16 14.93 -8.02
N ASN A 149 4.87 14.38 -9.02
CA ASN A 149 5.00 14.97 -10.36
C ASN A 149 3.64 15.05 -11.05
N ILE A 150 2.84 14.00 -11.01
CA ILE A 150 1.50 13.97 -11.63
C ILE A 150 0.60 15.04 -11.00
N ILE A 151 0.58 15.15 -9.67
CA ILE A 151 -0.17 16.20 -8.98
C ILE A 151 0.30 17.60 -9.40
N THR A 152 1.62 17.80 -9.50
CA THR A 152 2.20 19.09 -9.89
C THR A 152 1.82 19.46 -11.32
N VAL A 153 1.95 18.53 -12.27
CA VAL A 153 1.60 18.75 -13.68
C VAL A 153 0.10 19.05 -13.82
N LYS A 154 -0.75 18.26 -13.17
CA LYS A 154 -2.20 18.47 -13.19
C LYS A 154 -2.59 19.83 -12.61
N LYS A 155 -1.98 20.23 -11.49
CA LYS A 155 -2.20 21.54 -10.89
C LYS A 155 -1.78 22.68 -11.80
N GLY A 156 -0.71 22.53 -12.57
CA GLY A 156 -0.29 23.50 -13.60
C GLY A 156 -1.31 23.64 -14.73
N GLN A 157 -2.02 22.56 -15.09
CA GLN A 157 -3.06 22.57 -16.13
C GLN A 157 -4.39 23.19 -15.65
N VAL A 158 -4.75 23.03 -14.39
CA VAL A 158 -5.99 23.52 -13.77
C VAL A 158 -5.68 24.14 -12.40
N PRO A 159 -5.11 25.37 -12.37
CA PRO A 159 -4.56 25.98 -11.16
C PRO A 159 -5.56 26.12 -10.00
N ASP A 160 -6.84 26.36 -10.31
CA ASP A 160 -7.89 26.59 -9.32
C ASP A 160 -8.51 25.30 -8.78
N ALA A 161 -8.19 24.12 -9.39
CA ALA A 161 -8.74 22.86 -8.97
C ALA A 161 -7.94 22.26 -7.80
N ASP A 162 -8.66 21.64 -6.84
CA ASP A 162 -8.04 20.80 -5.82
C ASP A 162 -7.83 19.39 -6.40
N ILE A 163 -6.69 19.20 -7.06
CA ILE A 163 -6.36 17.95 -7.75
C ILE A 163 -6.38 16.74 -6.81
N LYS A 164 -6.08 16.94 -5.53
CA LYS A 164 -6.10 15.85 -4.54
C LYS A 164 -7.51 15.36 -4.21
N LYS A 165 -8.53 16.16 -4.53
CA LYS A 165 -9.94 15.79 -4.39
C LYS A 165 -10.62 15.41 -5.70
N ASP A 166 -9.90 15.44 -6.81
CA ASP A 166 -10.44 15.08 -8.13
C ASP A 166 -10.76 13.57 -8.17
N LYS A 167 -12.06 13.24 -8.16
CA LYS A 167 -12.55 11.85 -8.21
C LYS A 167 -12.32 11.17 -9.57
N GLY A 168 -12.07 11.92 -10.62
CA GLY A 168 -11.67 11.39 -11.93
C GLY A 168 -10.21 10.91 -11.95
N LEU A 169 -9.42 11.31 -10.97
CA LEU A 169 -8.02 10.93 -10.82
C LEU A 169 -7.86 9.99 -9.61
N TYR A 170 -7.96 8.70 -9.84
CA TYR A 170 -7.87 7.66 -8.80
C TYR A 170 -6.43 7.20 -8.57
N LEU A 171 -5.84 6.60 -9.62
CA LEU A 171 -4.46 6.12 -9.65
C LEU A 171 -3.52 7.27 -10.02
N LEU A 172 -2.41 7.38 -9.30
CA LEU A 172 -1.39 8.40 -9.61
C LEU A 172 -0.14 7.78 -10.25
N SER A 173 0.40 6.74 -9.67
CA SER A 173 1.62 6.10 -10.15
C SER A 173 1.63 4.62 -9.83
N GLU A 174 2.35 3.83 -10.63
CA GLU A 174 2.47 2.38 -10.43
C GLU A 174 3.81 1.85 -10.95
N VAL A 175 4.24 0.73 -10.40
CA VAL A 175 5.40 -0.04 -10.88
C VAL A 175 5.15 -1.54 -10.68
N PRO A 176 5.32 -2.37 -11.71
CA PRO A 176 5.22 -3.82 -11.57
C PRO A 176 6.38 -4.37 -10.75
N LEU A 177 6.10 -5.45 -10.01
CA LEU A 177 7.07 -6.17 -9.21
C LEU A 177 7.29 -7.56 -9.81
N ASP A 178 8.54 -7.91 -10.07
CA ASP A 178 8.90 -9.28 -10.44
C ASP A 178 9.22 -10.10 -9.19
N TYR A 179 8.20 -10.79 -8.70
CA TYR A 179 8.32 -11.61 -7.49
C TYR A 179 9.48 -12.63 -7.55
N LYS A 180 9.79 -13.17 -8.73
CA LYS A 180 10.87 -14.15 -8.89
C LYS A 180 12.25 -13.56 -8.60
N LYS A 181 12.42 -12.26 -8.76
CA LYS A 181 13.68 -11.57 -8.45
C LYS A 181 13.86 -11.24 -6.97
N ILE A 182 12.80 -11.36 -6.16
CA ILE A 182 12.85 -11.09 -4.72
C ILE A 182 13.30 -12.32 -3.93
N LEU A 183 13.17 -13.53 -4.51
CA LEU A 183 13.48 -14.79 -3.86
C LEU A 183 14.94 -15.25 -4.03
N ILE A 184 15.80 -14.40 -4.56
CA ILE A 184 17.24 -14.63 -4.66
C ILE A 184 17.92 -13.95 -3.46
#